data_1b6b3e539b5a404a9f0b0b218b5faf51
#
_entry.id   1b6b3e539b5a404a9f0b0b218b5faf51
#
_cell.length_a   1.000
_cell.length_b   1.000
_cell.length_c   1.000
_cell.angle_alpha   90.00
_cell.angle_beta   90.00
_cell.angle_gamma   90.00
#
_symmetry.space_group_name_H-M   'P 1'
#
loop_
_entity.id
_entity.type
_entity.pdbx_description
1 polymer ?
#
loop_
_entity_poly.entity_id
_entity_poly.type
_entity_poly.pdbx_seq_one_letter_code
_entity_poly.pdbx_strand_id
1 'polypeptide(L)'
;MRSNPRLRRSSDRSTHRSRRAAQAAAAAVVAGALTLTACGGGNDGKDKGNGNGKESGGTGSGSVTLPELDGTTLEVAAVWTGAEQANFKKVLAEFEKRTGAKVTFVPAQDPIINFLGSKIAGGAPPDVALLPQVGAVKQAVDKKWAKPVGADAQAQLTKNYAQGWQDLGKVDGKQYAVYYKAANKSLVWYNAKVFENAGAKEPGTWKEFLTTARTIYDSGVTPVSIGGADGWTLTDWFENIYLSQAGPEKYDQLAQHKIKWTDPSVKDALTTLAQLWGNKNFIAGGPDGALQTEFPASVTQTFTGGDQPKAGMVFEGDFVGVNIAETKAKIGTDAKVFPFPAVGDKPPVVSGGDAAVILKDSKAAQALVTFLASPDAAAIQAKLGGYLSPNKGVDPSAYPNTVQRKMAEALTAAGDDFRFDMSDQAPQAFGGTPGKGEWKDLQDFLKNPKNVAGTQAKLESDAAAAYKG
;
A
#
# COMPACT_ATOMS: atom_id res chain seq x y z
N MET A 1 14.52 -66.40 -7.26
CA MET A 1 14.25 -67.27 -6.07
C MET A 1 13.73 -66.38 -4.95
N ARG A 2 12.48 -66.57 -4.61
CA ARG A 2 11.86 -66.54 -3.25
C ARG A 2 12.18 -65.31 -2.39
N SER A 3 11.27 -64.55 -1.74
CA SER A 3 9.81 -64.69 -1.48
C SER A 3 9.37 -63.48 -0.68
N ASN A 4 8.21 -62.97 -1.00
CA ASN A 4 7.43 -62.04 -0.18
C ASN A 4 6.86 -62.75 1.03
N PRO A 5 6.55 -62.10 2.16
CA PRO A 5 5.16 -62.19 2.59
C PRO A 5 4.48 -60.89 3.01
N ARG A 6 3.24 -60.81 2.60
CA ARG A 6 2.14 -59.97 3.12
C ARG A 6 1.73 -60.48 4.53
N LEU A 7 1.16 -59.58 5.33
CA LEU A 7 0.10 -59.77 6.34
C LEU A 7 -0.02 -58.47 7.15
N ARG A 8 -1.10 -57.92 7.62
CA ARG A 8 -2.56 -58.06 7.50
C ARG A 8 -3.16 -56.85 8.22
N ARG A 9 -4.34 -56.47 7.81
CA ARG A 9 -5.24 -55.50 8.43
C ARG A 9 -5.59 -55.78 9.88
N SER A 10 -5.82 -54.72 10.68
CA SER A 10 -6.95 -54.71 11.61
C SER A 10 -7.55 -53.32 11.72
N SER A 11 -8.82 -53.27 11.43
CA SER A 11 -9.79 -52.21 11.68
C SER A 11 -10.12 -52.18 13.16
N ASP A 12 -10.24 -50.99 13.74
CA ASP A 12 -11.17 -50.87 14.85
C ASP A 12 -11.91 -49.53 14.79
N ARG A 13 -13.22 -49.70 14.72
CA ARG A 13 -14.21 -48.63 14.87
C ARG A 13 -14.62 -48.58 16.32
N SER A 14 -14.60 -47.42 16.93
CA SER A 14 -15.49 -47.18 18.07
C SER A 14 -16.15 -45.82 17.97
N THR A 15 -17.42 -45.90 17.76
CA THR A 15 -18.44 -44.87 17.91
C THR A 15 -18.64 -44.50 19.35
N HIS A 16 -18.68 -43.22 19.68
CA HIS A 16 -19.46 -42.74 20.82
C HIS A 16 -20.29 -41.52 20.46
N ARG A 17 -21.59 -41.78 20.53
CA ARG A 17 -22.70 -40.81 20.49
C ARG A 17 -22.94 -40.20 21.88
N SER A 18 -23.60 -39.06 21.82
CA SER A 18 -24.48 -38.41 22.83
C SER A 18 -23.76 -37.51 23.85
N ARG A 19 -24.24 -36.33 24.22
CA ARG A 19 -25.65 -35.89 24.41
C ARG A 19 -25.77 -34.39 24.33
N ARG A 20 -26.91 -33.94 23.83
CA ARG A 20 -27.45 -32.58 23.95
C ARG A 20 -27.83 -32.28 25.40
N ALA A 21 -27.58 -31.05 25.84
CA ALA A 21 -28.40 -30.42 26.87
C ALA A 21 -28.63 -28.96 26.49
N ALA A 22 -29.86 -28.67 26.21
CA ALA A 22 -30.41 -27.33 26.12
C ALA A 22 -30.74 -26.85 27.53
N GLN A 23 -30.45 -25.58 27.81
CA GLN A 23 -31.13 -24.87 28.90
C GLN A 23 -31.46 -23.46 28.41
N ALA A 24 -32.73 -23.20 28.33
CA ALA A 24 -33.38 -21.90 28.21
C ALA A 24 -33.75 -21.40 29.61
N ALA A 25 -33.59 -20.11 29.85
CA ALA A 25 -34.33 -19.30 30.84
C ALA A 25 -33.94 -17.86 30.57
N ALA A 26 -34.78 -17.04 30.21
CA ALA A 26 -36.01 -16.41 30.69
C ALA A 26 -35.75 -14.91 30.95
N ALA A 27 -36.61 -14.14 30.37
CA ALA A 27 -36.67 -12.66 30.30
C ALA A 27 -36.88 -11.99 31.68
N ALA A 28 -36.41 -10.75 31.78
CA ALA A 28 -37.05 -9.75 32.63
C ALA A 28 -37.02 -8.39 31.95
N VAL A 29 -38.19 -7.92 31.59
CA VAL A 29 -38.55 -6.58 31.15
C VAL A 29 -38.69 -5.72 32.41
N VAL A 30 -38.04 -4.55 32.40
CA VAL A 30 -38.45 -3.42 33.25
C VAL A 30 -38.58 -2.18 32.38
N ALA A 31 -39.81 -1.80 32.13
CA ALA A 31 -40.22 -0.52 31.60
C ALA A 31 -40.24 0.51 32.73
N GLY A 32 -39.65 1.67 32.50
CA GLY A 32 -39.74 2.84 33.35
C GLY A 32 -39.94 4.10 32.51
N ALA A 33 -41.18 4.44 32.28
CA ALA A 33 -41.58 5.72 31.71
C ALA A 33 -41.61 6.77 32.83
N LEU A 34 -41.05 7.93 32.57
CA LEU A 34 -41.39 9.17 33.26
C LEU A 34 -41.49 10.34 32.29
N THR A 35 -42.71 10.70 32.06
CA THR A 35 -43.20 11.96 31.49
C THR A 35 -43.06 13.09 32.49
N LEU A 36 -43.00 14.32 31.97
CA LEU A 36 -43.66 15.55 32.45
C LEU A 36 -42.86 16.77 32.03
N THR A 37 -43.34 17.63 31.37
CA THR A 37 -44.35 18.70 31.18
C THR A 37 -43.63 20.00 30.95
N ALA A 38 -43.84 20.59 29.89
CA ALA A 38 -44.65 21.64 29.33
C ALA A 38 -44.91 22.88 30.23
N CYS A 39 -44.78 23.99 29.61
CA CYS A 39 -45.39 25.33 29.74
C CYS A 39 -44.31 26.40 29.64
N GLY A 40 -44.36 27.43 28.85
CA GLY A 40 -45.44 28.11 28.19
C GLY A 40 -45.07 29.59 28.11
N GLY A 41 -45.60 30.29 27.16
CA GLY A 41 -45.67 31.73 27.21
C GLY A 41 -44.90 32.49 26.16
N GLY A 42 -45.63 33.00 25.18
CA GLY A 42 -45.18 33.86 24.12
C GLY A 42 -44.98 35.32 24.55
N ASN A 43 -44.38 36.09 23.73
CA ASN A 43 -44.99 37.35 23.24
C ASN A 43 -44.15 37.97 22.11
N ASP A 44 -44.87 38.65 21.26
CA ASP A 44 -44.44 39.42 20.11
C ASP A 44 -43.46 40.56 20.43
N GLY A 45 -42.57 40.86 19.44
CA GLY A 45 -41.78 42.08 19.45
C GLY A 45 -40.97 42.24 18.19
N LYS A 46 -41.49 42.93 17.19
CA LYS A 46 -40.73 43.48 16.08
C LYS A 46 -39.69 44.46 16.64
N ASP A 47 -38.43 44.30 16.25
CA ASP A 47 -37.64 45.48 15.90
C ASP A 47 -36.48 45.16 14.94
N LYS A 48 -36.25 46.14 14.05
CA LYS A 48 -35.19 46.18 13.05
C LYS A 48 -33.88 46.59 13.73
N GLY A 49 -32.81 45.87 13.51
CA GLY A 49 -31.46 46.23 13.96
C GLY A 49 -30.40 45.68 13.00
N ASN A 50 -29.85 46.58 12.20
CA ASN A 50 -28.67 46.44 11.38
C ASN A 50 -27.45 46.09 12.24
N GLY A 51 -26.65 45.04 11.92
CA GLY A 51 -25.48 44.70 12.73
C GLY A 51 -24.57 43.65 12.03
N ASN A 52 -23.70 44.17 11.24
CA ASN A 52 -22.32 43.74 10.96
C ASN A 52 -21.96 42.26 11.31
N GLY A 53 -22.06 41.38 10.35
CA GLY A 53 -21.58 39.99 10.45
C GLY A 53 -20.05 39.93 10.46
N LYS A 54 -19.50 39.53 11.57
CA LYS A 54 -18.14 38.97 11.60
C LYS A 54 -18.18 37.65 10.83
N GLU A 55 -17.54 37.65 9.67
CA GLU A 55 -17.11 36.41 9.01
C GLU A 55 -16.15 35.66 9.93
N SER A 56 -16.65 34.62 10.55
CA SER A 56 -15.84 33.57 11.15
C SER A 56 -15.31 32.73 9.98
N GLY A 57 -14.08 32.97 9.62
CA GLY A 57 -13.36 32.16 8.61
C GLY A 57 -13.12 30.75 9.15
N GLY A 58 -14.13 29.93 9.11
CA GLY A 58 -14.02 28.49 9.16
C GLY A 58 -13.88 27.99 7.73
N THR A 59 -12.67 27.59 7.30
CA THR A 59 -12.46 26.83 6.08
C THR A 59 -13.06 25.42 6.26
N GLY A 60 -14.36 25.33 6.32
CA GLY A 60 -15.09 24.08 6.20
C GLY A 60 -14.97 23.60 4.76
N SER A 61 -14.11 22.60 4.51
CA SER A 61 -14.15 21.82 3.28
C SER A 61 -15.57 21.25 3.17
N GLY A 62 -16.41 21.83 2.29
CA GLY A 62 -17.76 21.33 2.06
C GLY A 62 -17.71 19.87 1.67
N SER A 63 -18.49 19.03 2.36
CA SER A 63 -18.62 17.61 2.04
C SER A 63 -19.00 17.42 0.57
N VAL A 64 -18.42 16.42 -0.10
CA VAL A 64 -18.75 16.11 -1.51
C VAL A 64 -20.23 15.71 -1.62
N THR A 65 -20.93 16.30 -2.59
CA THR A 65 -22.33 15.97 -2.88
C THR A 65 -22.36 14.67 -3.70
N LEU A 66 -23.15 13.69 -3.27
CA LEU A 66 -23.32 12.41 -3.93
C LEU A 66 -24.79 12.22 -4.33
N PRO A 67 -25.06 11.50 -5.42
CA PRO A 67 -26.43 11.21 -5.83
C PRO A 67 -27.07 10.13 -4.95
N GLU A 68 -28.39 10.11 -4.89
CA GLU A 68 -29.14 8.95 -4.40
C GLU A 68 -29.02 7.78 -5.39
N LEU A 69 -28.75 6.57 -4.83
CA LEU A 69 -28.46 5.35 -5.58
C LEU A 69 -29.17 4.13 -4.95
N ASP A 70 -30.32 4.34 -4.34
CA ASP A 70 -31.10 3.28 -3.71
C ASP A 70 -31.36 2.11 -4.67
N GLY A 71 -31.17 0.88 -4.15
CA GLY A 71 -31.32 -0.34 -4.92
C GLY A 71 -30.19 -0.65 -5.91
N THR A 72 -29.18 0.21 -6.02
CA THR A 72 -28.01 -0.02 -6.88
C THR A 72 -26.96 -0.87 -6.16
N THR A 73 -26.35 -1.82 -6.87
CA THR A 73 -25.23 -2.63 -6.37
C THR A 73 -23.96 -2.34 -7.17
N LEU A 74 -22.83 -2.37 -6.50
CA LEU A 74 -21.49 -2.16 -7.07
C LEU A 74 -20.54 -3.26 -6.60
N GLU A 75 -19.62 -3.68 -7.46
CA GLU A 75 -18.45 -4.48 -7.09
C GLU A 75 -17.18 -3.66 -7.21
N VAL A 76 -16.35 -3.70 -6.15
CA VAL A 76 -15.04 -3.04 -6.11
C VAL A 76 -13.97 -4.08 -5.88
N ALA A 77 -12.99 -4.17 -6.78
CA ALA A 77 -11.88 -5.12 -6.68
C ALA A 77 -10.58 -4.39 -6.27
N ALA A 78 -9.82 -5.02 -5.37
CA ALA A 78 -8.47 -4.59 -5.00
C ALA A 78 -7.66 -5.80 -4.50
N VAL A 79 -6.33 -5.69 -4.49
CA VAL A 79 -5.43 -6.73 -3.95
C VAL A 79 -5.36 -6.71 -2.42
N TRP A 80 -5.96 -5.74 -1.76
CA TRP A 80 -5.87 -5.55 -0.32
C TRP A 80 -6.55 -6.67 0.47
N THR A 81 -5.87 -7.11 1.53
CA THR A 81 -6.33 -8.17 2.44
C THR A 81 -6.23 -7.71 3.89
N GLY A 82 -6.64 -8.55 4.86
CA GLY A 82 -6.47 -8.31 6.28
C GLY A 82 -7.02 -6.96 6.75
N ALA A 83 -6.23 -6.24 7.52
CA ALA A 83 -6.60 -4.95 8.09
C ALA A 83 -6.78 -3.85 7.04
N GLU A 84 -6.01 -3.87 5.96
CA GLU A 84 -6.14 -2.90 4.88
C GLU A 84 -7.50 -3.00 4.20
N GLN A 85 -7.91 -4.23 3.84
CA GLN A 85 -9.25 -4.51 3.32
C GLN A 85 -10.34 -4.07 4.31
N ALA A 86 -10.18 -4.41 5.61
CA ALA A 86 -11.15 -4.06 6.64
C ALA A 86 -11.30 -2.54 6.79
N ASN A 87 -10.21 -1.80 6.68
CA ASN A 87 -10.22 -0.34 6.74
C ASN A 87 -10.91 0.27 5.51
N PHE A 88 -10.61 -0.21 4.32
CA PHE A 88 -11.27 0.28 3.10
C PHE A 88 -12.78 -0.02 3.07
N LYS A 89 -13.20 -1.17 3.58
CA LYS A 89 -14.63 -1.48 3.74
C LYS A 89 -15.39 -0.44 4.59
N LYS A 90 -14.73 0.23 5.55
CA LYS A 90 -15.36 1.32 6.31
C LYS A 90 -15.56 2.58 5.47
N VAL A 91 -14.68 2.82 4.51
CA VAL A 91 -14.84 3.90 3.52
C VAL A 91 -16.03 3.59 2.61
N LEU A 92 -16.11 2.36 2.10
CA LEU A 92 -17.24 1.91 1.28
C LEU A 92 -18.57 1.98 2.04
N ALA A 93 -18.59 1.63 3.33
CA ALA A 93 -19.78 1.72 4.18
C ALA A 93 -20.28 3.18 4.36
N GLU A 94 -19.38 4.17 4.40
CA GLU A 94 -19.82 5.58 4.43
C GLU A 94 -20.39 6.02 3.07
N PHE A 95 -19.84 5.52 1.96
CA PHE A 95 -20.45 5.73 0.63
C PHE A 95 -21.86 5.12 0.55
N GLU A 96 -22.03 3.87 1.00
CA GLU A 96 -23.34 3.20 1.07
C GLU A 96 -24.35 4.01 1.89
N LYS A 97 -23.92 4.46 3.08
CA LYS A 97 -24.76 5.28 3.99
C LYS A 97 -25.21 6.59 3.34
N ARG A 98 -24.33 7.22 2.55
CA ARG A 98 -24.62 8.52 1.92
C ARG A 98 -25.41 8.44 0.65
N THR A 99 -25.45 7.27 -0.01
CA THR A 99 -26.05 7.11 -1.34
C THR A 99 -27.19 6.11 -1.39
N GLY A 100 -27.34 5.22 -0.39
CA GLY A 100 -28.26 4.10 -0.42
C GLY A 100 -27.80 2.90 -1.28
N ALA A 101 -26.69 3.02 -1.99
CA ALA A 101 -26.10 1.91 -2.75
C ALA A 101 -25.61 0.78 -1.85
N LYS A 102 -25.36 -0.41 -2.44
CA LYS A 102 -24.66 -1.54 -1.82
C LYS A 102 -23.36 -1.82 -2.55
N VAL A 103 -22.24 -1.92 -1.81
CA VAL A 103 -20.92 -2.14 -2.39
C VAL A 103 -20.32 -3.45 -1.88
N THR A 104 -20.03 -4.36 -2.81
CA THR A 104 -19.32 -5.60 -2.50
C THR A 104 -17.82 -5.44 -2.80
N PHE A 105 -16.98 -5.62 -1.80
CA PHE A 105 -15.54 -5.70 -2.00
C PHE A 105 -15.16 -7.10 -2.46
N VAL A 106 -14.43 -7.18 -3.58
CA VAL A 106 -13.95 -8.42 -4.18
C VAL A 106 -12.42 -8.46 -4.05
N PRO A 107 -11.87 -9.33 -3.18
CA PRO A 107 -10.42 -9.47 -3.09
C PRO A 107 -9.87 -10.08 -4.39
N ALA A 108 -8.87 -9.46 -4.96
CA ALA A 108 -8.18 -9.90 -6.15
C ALA A 108 -6.79 -10.44 -5.78
N GLN A 109 -6.28 -11.38 -6.57
CA GLN A 109 -4.89 -11.80 -6.49
C GLN A 109 -4.01 -10.86 -7.32
N ASP A 110 -2.79 -10.65 -6.90
CA ASP A 110 -1.80 -9.94 -7.68
C ASP A 110 -1.16 -10.90 -8.72
N PRO A 111 -0.93 -10.46 -9.98
CA PRO A 111 -1.29 -9.14 -10.53
C PRO A 111 -2.80 -9.01 -10.80
N ILE A 112 -3.39 -7.95 -10.26
CA ILE A 112 -4.83 -7.69 -10.39
C ILE A 112 -5.30 -7.65 -11.85
N ILE A 113 -4.42 -7.26 -12.77
CA ILE A 113 -4.74 -7.18 -14.21
C ILE A 113 -5.12 -8.53 -14.81
N ASN A 114 -4.55 -9.63 -14.31
CA ASN A 114 -4.89 -10.99 -14.73
C ASN A 114 -6.27 -11.40 -14.19
N PHE A 115 -6.54 -11.06 -12.93
CA PHE A 115 -7.86 -11.25 -12.33
C PHE A 115 -8.94 -10.50 -13.12
N LEU A 116 -8.71 -9.21 -13.43
CA LEU A 116 -9.63 -8.40 -14.23
C LEU A 116 -9.84 -9.00 -15.63
N GLY A 117 -8.77 -9.45 -16.28
CA GLY A 117 -8.85 -10.10 -17.59
C GLY A 117 -9.77 -11.32 -17.57
N SER A 118 -9.66 -12.16 -16.55
CA SER A 118 -10.51 -13.33 -16.37
C SER A 118 -11.97 -12.95 -16.11
N LYS A 119 -12.23 -11.97 -15.25
CA LYS A 119 -13.56 -11.46 -14.96
C LYS A 119 -14.24 -10.83 -16.18
N ILE A 120 -13.51 -10.04 -16.96
CA ILE A 120 -14.00 -9.40 -18.18
C ILE A 120 -14.29 -10.43 -19.26
N ALA A 121 -13.40 -11.41 -19.48
CA ALA A 121 -13.62 -12.49 -20.41
C ALA A 121 -14.84 -13.35 -20.04
N GLY A 122 -15.11 -13.52 -18.75
CA GLY A 122 -16.31 -14.19 -18.22
C GLY A 122 -17.59 -13.34 -18.26
N GLY A 123 -17.54 -12.10 -18.77
CA GLY A 123 -18.69 -11.20 -18.86
C GLY A 123 -19.15 -10.59 -17.52
N ALA A 124 -18.38 -10.74 -16.45
CA ALA A 124 -18.69 -10.26 -15.11
C ALA A 124 -17.57 -9.39 -14.51
N PRO A 125 -17.16 -8.27 -15.16
CA PRO A 125 -16.18 -7.36 -14.59
C PRO A 125 -16.71 -6.71 -13.31
N PRO A 126 -15.85 -6.35 -12.33
CA PRO A 126 -16.24 -5.44 -11.26
C PRO A 126 -16.58 -4.06 -11.84
N ASP A 127 -17.25 -3.21 -11.06
CA ASP A 127 -17.61 -1.86 -11.50
C ASP A 127 -16.40 -0.91 -11.40
N VAL A 128 -15.62 -1.03 -10.32
CA VAL A 128 -14.40 -0.25 -10.05
C VAL A 128 -13.29 -1.20 -9.61
N ALA A 129 -12.06 -0.90 -9.96
CA ALA A 129 -10.88 -1.58 -9.43
C ALA A 129 -9.86 -0.57 -8.90
N LEU A 130 -9.17 -0.93 -7.81
CA LEU A 130 -8.00 -0.21 -7.31
C LEU A 130 -6.75 -0.90 -7.91
N LEU A 131 -6.02 -0.16 -8.74
CA LEU A 131 -4.83 -0.66 -9.44
C LEU A 131 -3.58 -0.06 -8.79
N PRO A 132 -2.64 -0.89 -8.29
CA PRO A 132 -1.44 -0.39 -7.64
C PRO A 132 -0.39 0.17 -8.62
N GLN A 133 -0.52 -0.13 -9.92
CA GLN A 133 0.52 0.16 -10.91
C GLN A 133 0.02 1.06 -12.03
N VAL A 134 0.79 2.10 -12.38
CA VAL A 134 0.54 2.97 -13.55
C VAL A 134 0.50 2.14 -14.84
N GLY A 135 1.42 1.18 -14.99
CA GLY A 135 1.46 0.26 -16.12
C GLY A 135 0.18 -0.56 -16.27
N ALA A 136 -0.44 -0.97 -15.15
CA ALA A 136 -1.74 -1.67 -15.16
C ALA A 136 -2.89 -0.75 -15.59
N VAL A 137 -2.87 0.52 -15.16
CA VAL A 137 -3.86 1.53 -15.61
C VAL A 137 -3.75 1.71 -17.13
N LYS A 138 -2.54 1.92 -17.63
CA LYS A 138 -2.30 2.06 -19.07
C LYS A 138 -2.79 0.80 -19.84
N GLN A 139 -2.44 -0.38 -19.36
CA GLN A 139 -2.88 -1.63 -20.00
C GLN A 139 -4.41 -1.78 -19.99
N ALA A 140 -5.09 -1.38 -18.91
CA ALA A 140 -6.55 -1.41 -18.86
C ALA A 140 -7.19 -0.43 -19.87
N VAL A 141 -6.56 0.73 -20.12
CA VAL A 141 -6.99 1.69 -21.14
C VAL A 141 -6.77 1.14 -22.55
N ASP A 142 -5.57 0.63 -22.85
CA ASP A 142 -5.21 0.06 -24.16
C ASP A 142 -6.14 -1.11 -24.54
N LYS A 143 -6.52 -1.93 -23.55
CA LYS A 143 -7.51 -3.01 -23.73
C LYS A 143 -8.96 -2.54 -23.75
N LYS A 144 -9.23 -1.25 -23.64
CA LYS A 144 -10.57 -0.63 -23.58
C LYS A 144 -11.42 -1.11 -22.40
N TRP A 145 -10.79 -1.61 -21.34
CA TRP A 145 -11.46 -2.00 -20.10
C TRP A 145 -11.80 -0.78 -19.25
N ALA A 146 -10.84 0.15 -19.10
CA ALA A 146 -11.06 1.36 -18.33
C ALA A 146 -11.98 2.36 -19.06
N LYS A 147 -12.78 3.06 -18.27
CA LYS A 147 -13.67 4.14 -18.72
C LYS A 147 -13.15 5.49 -18.18
N PRO A 148 -13.34 6.59 -18.93
CA PRO A 148 -12.93 7.91 -18.47
C PRO A 148 -13.63 8.31 -17.16
N VAL A 149 -12.90 9.06 -16.35
CA VAL A 149 -13.43 9.66 -15.12
C VAL A 149 -14.33 10.84 -15.46
N GLY A 150 -15.49 10.92 -14.80
CA GLY A 150 -16.49 11.96 -15.03
C GLY A 150 -16.09 13.34 -14.49
N ALA A 151 -16.87 14.37 -14.85
CA ALA A 151 -16.58 15.77 -14.55
C ALA A 151 -16.48 16.04 -13.03
N ASP A 152 -17.34 15.41 -12.20
CA ASP A 152 -17.35 15.63 -10.75
C ASP A 152 -16.06 15.13 -10.09
N ALA A 153 -15.56 13.95 -10.50
CA ALA A 153 -14.28 13.44 -10.00
C ALA A 153 -13.09 14.25 -10.53
N GLN A 154 -13.14 14.73 -11.77
CA GLN A 154 -12.13 15.64 -12.31
C GLN A 154 -12.10 16.97 -11.54
N ALA A 155 -13.25 17.50 -11.13
CA ALA A 155 -13.33 18.69 -10.28
C ALA A 155 -12.67 18.46 -8.90
N GLN A 156 -12.87 17.28 -8.29
CA GLN A 156 -12.17 16.90 -7.06
C GLN A 156 -10.66 16.82 -7.26
N LEU A 157 -10.20 16.22 -8.36
CA LEU A 157 -8.78 16.14 -8.70
C LEU A 157 -8.16 17.52 -8.87
N THR A 158 -8.77 18.38 -9.66
CA THR A 158 -8.29 19.76 -9.91
C THR A 158 -8.17 20.56 -8.61
N LYS A 159 -9.16 20.42 -7.71
CA LYS A 159 -9.20 21.13 -6.45
C LYS A 159 -8.19 20.62 -5.43
N ASN A 160 -8.05 19.29 -5.33
CA ASN A 160 -7.45 18.65 -4.16
C ASN A 160 -6.12 17.94 -4.43
N TYR A 161 -5.70 17.74 -5.68
CA TYR A 161 -4.50 16.96 -6.02
C TYR A 161 -3.41 17.83 -6.65
N ALA A 162 -2.15 17.53 -6.37
CA ALA A 162 -1.05 18.08 -7.13
C ALA A 162 -1.06 17.58 -8.58
N GLN A 163 -0.46 18.35 -9.49
CA GLN A 163 -0.49 18.05 -10.93
C GLN A 163 0.10 16.66 -11.23
N GLY A 164 1.22 16.30 -10.61
CA GLY A 164 1.85 15.00 -10.80
C GLY A 164 0.91 13.82 -10.54
N TRP A 165 0.11 13.86 -9.46
CA TRP A 165 -0.88 12.82 -9.17
C TRP A 165 -2.02 12.76 -10.19
N GLN A 166 -2.42 13.92 -10.75
CA GLN A 166 -3.41 13.96 -11.83
C GLN A 166 -2.85 13.34 -13.11
N ASP A 167 -1.60 13.65 -13.44
CA ASP A 167 -0.94 13.19 -14.67
C ASP A 167 -0.69 11.67 -14.67
N LEU A 168 -0.36 11.07 -13.53
CA LEU A 168 -0.26 9.62 -13.38
C LEU A 168 -1.55 8.87 -13.73
N GLY A 169 -2.72 9.51 -13.57
CA GLY A 169 -4.01 8.93 -13.92
C GLY A 169 -4.47 9.21 -15.36
N LYS A 170 -3.66 9.89 -16.17
CA LYS A 170 -3.99 10.23 -17.56
C LYS A 170 -3.33 9.26 -18.53
N VAL A 171 -4.11 8.92 -19.58
CA VAL A 171 -3.61 8.22 -20.76
C VAL A 171 -4.13 8.98 -21.97
N ASP A 172 -3.26 9.34 -22.91
CA ASP A 172 -3.57 10.12 -24.11
C ASP A 172 -4.39 11.42 -23.81
N GLY A 173 -4.00 12.08 -22.72
CA GLY A 173 -4.60 13.35 -22.29
C GLY A 173 -5.97 13.24 -21.60
N LYS A 174 -6.53 12.05 -21.45
CA LYS A 174 -7.80 11.79 -20.74
C LYS A 174 -7.56 11.18 -19.38
N GLN A 175 -8.34 11.60 -18.37
CA GLN A 175 -8.29 11.05 -17.03
C GLN A 175 -9.04 9.71 -16.97
N TYR A 176 -8.36 8.64 -16.58
CA TYR A 176 -8.92 7.29 -16.41
C TYR A 176 -8.82 6.78 -14.98
N ALA A 177 -7.93 7.34 -14.19
CA ALA A 177 -7.69 6.87 -12.84
C ALA A 177 -7.63 8.02 -11.83
N VAL A 178 -8.06 7.75 -10.60
CA VAL A 178 -7.95 8.63 -9.43
C VAL A 178 -7.07 7.95 -8.40
N TYR A 179 -5.89 8.48 -8.12
CA TYR A 179 -5.04 7.96 -7.06
C TYR A 179 -5.71 8.20 -5.71
N TYR A 180 -6.25 7.14 -5.15
CA TYR A 180 -6.92 7.16 -3.85
C TYR A 180 -5.92 7.07 -2.70
N LYS A 181 -4.92 6.22 -2.85
CA LYS A 181 -3.87 5.99 -1.86
C LYS A 181 -2.52 6.39 -2.46
N ALA A 182 -1.72 7.06 -1.66
CA ALA A 182 -0.29 7.25 -1.89
C ALA A 182 0.50 6.37 -0.92
N ALA A 183 1.76 6.11 -1.23
CA ALA A 183 2.70 5.44 -0.35
C ALA A 183 4.04 6.20 -0.35
N ASN A 184 4.69 6.24 0.80
CA ASN A 184 6.10 6.62 0.90
C ASN A 184 6.91 5.31 1.02
N LYS A 185 7.54 4.89 -0.07
CA LYS A 185 8.31 3.65 -0.18
C LYS A 185 9.81 3.83 0.16
N SER A 186 10.14 4.83 0.97
CA SER A 186 11.51 5.16 1.36
C SER A 186 11.70 5.16 2.87
N LEU A 187 11.21 4.10 3.53
CA LEU A 187 11.18 4.02 4.99
C LEU A 187 11.79 2.70 5.49
N VAL A 188 12.69 2.79 6.46
CA VAL A 188 13.19 1.63 7.18
C VAL A 188 12.55 1.56 8.55
N TRP A 189 11.75 0.54 8.76
CA TRP A 189 11.13 0.25 10.05
C TRP A 189 12.04 -0.63 10.89
N TYR A 190 12.12 -0.36 12.18
CA TYR A 190 13.00 -1.09 13.07
C TYR A 190 12.38 -1.40 14.42
N ASN A 191 12.81 -2.50 15.01
CA ASN A 191 12.46 -2.90 16.36
C ASN A 191 13.30 -2.07 17.35
N ALA A 192 12.63 -1.19 18.09
CA ALA A 192 13.28 -0.25 19.01
C ALA A 192 14.10 -0.97 20.09
N LYS A 193 13.64 -2.12 20.56
CA LYS A 193 14.32 -2.91 21.58
C LYS A 193 15.60 -3.55 21.08
N VAL A 194 15.59 -4.02 19.81
CA VAL A 194 16.82 -4.53 19.16
C VAL A 194 17.86 -3.43 19.05
N PHE A 195 17.46 -2.22 18.61
CA PHE A 195 18.37 -1.08 18.51
C PHE A 195 18.94 -0.68 19.89
N GLU A 196 18.09 -0.62 20.90
CA GLU A 196 18.51 -0.33 22.28
C GLU A 196 19.53 -1.36 22.79
N ASN A 197 19.22 -2.64 22.68
CA ASN A 197 20.07 -3.74 23.16
C ASN A 197 21.40 -3.80 22.41
N ALA A 198 21.42 -3.51 21.12
CA ALA A 198 22.64 -3.47 20.30
C ALA A 198 23.45 -2.18 20.49
N GLY A 199 22.87 -1.12 21.08
CA GLY A 199 23.47 0.22 21.07
C GLY A 199 23.49 0.84 19.67
N ALA A 200 22.62 0.39 18.77
CA ALA A 200 22.53 0.86 17.39
C ALA A 200 21.85 2.24 17.31
N LYS A 201 22.19 2.98 16.25
CA LYS A 201 21.61 4.31 15.98
C LYS A 201 20.94 4.32 14.61
N GLU A 202 19.97 5.21 14.43
CA GLU A 202 19.35 5.48 13.13
C GLU A 202 20.42 6.04 12.17
N PRO A 203 20.64 5.38 11.02
CA PRO A 203 21.65 5.80 10.05
C PRO A 203 21.10 6.88 9.11
N GLY A 204 21.88 7.90 8.79
CA GLY A 204 21.56 8.90 7.79
C GLY A 204 22.13 8.59 6.40
N THR A 205 23.16 7.74 6.33
CA THR A 205 23.85 7.37 5.10
C THR A 205 23.92 5.85 4.92
N TRP A 206 24.08 5.39 3.67
CA TRP A 206 24.23 3.97 3.34
C TRP A 206 25.40 3.31 4.08
N LYS A 207 26.51 4.02 4.20
CA LYS A 207 27.67 3.54 4.97
C LYS A 207 27.32 3.31 6.43
N GLU A 208 26.59 4.25 7.04
CA GLU A 208 26.13 4.10 8.43
C GLU A 208 25.10 2.98 8.55
N PHE A 209 24.23 2.79 7.54
CA PHE A 209 23.27 1.68 7.51
C PHE A 209 23.97 0.31 7.56
N LEU A 210 25.02 0.12 6.76
CA LEU A 210 25.83 -1.10 6.79
C LEU A 210 26.54 -1.28 8.14
N THR A 211 26.98 -0.19 8.78
CA THR A 211 27.56 -0.23 10.11
C THR A 211 26.51 -0.60 11.16
N THR A 212 25.33 0.00 11.10
CA THR A 212 24.17 -0.34 11.97
C THR A 212 23.79 -1.81 11.81
N ALA A 213 23.70 -2.30 10.57
CA ALA A 213 23.45 -3.71 10.30
C ALA A 213 24.51 -4.62 10.93
N ARG A 214 25.79 -4.26 10.85
CA ARG A 214 26.88 -5.01 11.52
C ARG A 214 26.69 -4.99 13.03
N THR A 215 26.42 -3.84 13.64
CA THR A 215 26.21 -3.69 15.08
C THR A 215 25.05 -4.57 15.59
N ILE A 216 23.94 -4.61 14.84
CA ILE A 216 22.80 -5.49 15.15
C ILE A 216 23.19 -6.97 15.03
N TYR A 217 23.91 -7.33 13.97
CA TYR A 217 24.38 -8.70 13.79
C TYR A 217 25.29 -9.16 14.94
N ASP A 218 26.23 -8.32 15.33
CA ASP A 218 27.19 -8.60 16.42
C ASP A 218 26.50 -8.71 17.80
N SER A 219 25.29 -8.14 17.95
CA SER A 219 24.43 -8.32 19.13
C SER A 219 23.63 -9.64 19.15
N GLY A 220 23.71 -10.44 18.07
CA GLY A 220 23.07 -11.75 17.97
C GLY A 220 21.71 -11.75 17.27
N VAL A 221 21.27 -10.61 16.71
CA VAL A 221 20.03 -10.50 15.92
C VAL A 221 20.37 -10.33 14.44
N THR A 222 19.64 -11.01 13.54
CA THR A 222 19.81 -10.76 12.11
C THR A 222 19.35 -9.34 11.77
N PRO A 223 20.15 -8.55 11.00
CA PRO A 223 19.82 -7.15 10.74
C PRO A 223 18.52 -6.89 10.01
N VAL A 224 18.27 -7.58 8.87
CA VAL A 224 17.20 -7.21 7.94
C VAL A 224 16.34 -8.40 7.57
N SER A 225 15.02 -8.22 7.58
CA SER A 225 14.05 -9.11 6.93
C SER A 225 13.65 -8.55 5.56
N ILE A 226 13.57 -9.41 4.55
CA ILE A 226 13.22 -9.05 3.17
C ILE A 226 12.08 -9.95 2.69
N GLY A 227 10.99 -9.36 2.20
CA GLY A 227 9.85 -10.07 1.61
C GLY A 227 10.07 -10.42 0.14
N GLY A 228 11.18 -11.11 -0.19
CA GLY A 228 11.61 -11.32 -1.57
C GLY A 228 10.75 -12.28 -2.40
N ALA A 229 9.82 -13.02 -1.77
CA ALA A 229 8.89 -13.90 -2.49
C ALA A 229 7.98 -13.12 -3.44
N ASP A 230 7.54 -11.93 -3.04
CA ASP A 230 6.59 -11.10 -3.81
C ASP A 230 7.25 -10.44 -5.02
N GLY A 231 8.58 -10.28 -5.00
CA GLY A 231 9.36 -9.69 -6.10
C GLY A 231 9.41 -8.17 -6.06
N TRP A 232 8.27 -7.48 -5.96
CA TRP A 232 8.18 -6.02 -5.94
C TRP A 232 8.96 -5.37 -4.78
N THR A 233 9.06 -6.02 -3.63
CA THR A 233 9.87 -5.52 -2.51
C THR A 233 11.36 -5.38 -2.86
N LEU A 234 11.85 -6.16 -3.83
CA LEU A 234 13.24 -6.10 -4.27
C LEU A 234 13.48 -4.93 -5.22
N THR A 235 12.47 -4.53 -6.01
CA THR A 235 12.55 -3.33 -6.86
C THR A 235 12.67 -2.08 -6.02
N ASP A 236 11.92 -1.98 -4.93
CA ASP A 236 11.99 -0.85 -3.99
C ASP A 236 13.41 -0.64 -3.42
N TRP A 237 14.15 -1.71 -3.10
CA TRP A 237 15.56 -1.61 -2.69
C TRP A 237 16.45 -1.00 -3.78
N PHE A 238 16.32 -1.49 -5.01
CA PHE A 238 17.10 -0.99 -6.14
C PHE A 238 16.74 0.47 -6.44
N GLU A 239 15.47 0.79 -6.51
CA GLU A 239 14.97 2.10 -6.88
C GLU A 239 15.38 3.21 -5.90
N ASN A 240 15.31 2.93 -4.60
CA ASN A 240 15.76 3.89 -3.58
C ASN A 240 17.26 4.15 -3.67
N ILE A 241 18.07 3.11 -3.86
CA ILE A 241 19.51 3.27 -4.07
C ILE A 241 19.75 4.05 -5.36
N TYR A 242 19.08 3.69 -6.45
CA TYR A 242 19.28 4.31 -7.75
C TYR A 242 18.88 5.78 -7.76
N LEU A 243 17.71 6.12 -7.21
CA LEU A 243 17.25 7.52 -7.10
C LEU A 243 18.23 8.38 -6.29
N SER A 244 18.68 7.89 -5.12
CA SER A 244 19.62 8.62 -4.29
C SER A 244 20.99 8.79 -4.94
N GLN A 245 21.46 7.80 -5.70
CA GLN A 245 22.82 7.76 -6.25
C GLN A 245 22.92 8.40 -7.64
N ALA A 246 21.96 8.14 -8.52
CA ALA A 246 21.95 8.61 -9.90
C ALA A 246 21.18 9.92 -10.10
N GLY A 247 20.31 10.28 -9.14
CA GLY A 247 19.47 11.46 -9.16
C GLY A 247 18.18 11.28 -9.98
N PRO A 248 17.24 12.24 -9.83
CA PRO A 248 15.89 12.13 -10.37
C PRO A 248 15.84 12.10 -11.90
N GLU A 249 16.71 12.83 -12.58
CA GLU A 249 16.73 12.86 -14.04
C GLU A 249 17.07 11.50 -14.65
N LYS A 250 18.13 10.84 -14.15
CA LYS A 250 18.49 9.49 -14.62
C LYS A 250 17.45 8.45 -14.23
N TYR A 251 16.84 8.61 -13.06
CA TYR A 251 15.73 7.77 -12.63
C TYR A 251 14.58 7.83 -13.64
N ASP A 252 14.14 9.04 -14.02
CA ASP A 252 13.08 9.25 -15.02
C ASP A 252 13.45 8.67 -16.39
N GLN A 253 14.72 8.82 -16.81
CA GLN A 253 15.20 8.26 -18.07
C GLN A 253 15.20 6.73 -18.08
N LEU A 254 15.58 6.09 -16.95
CA LEU A 254 15.58 4.64 -16.82
C LEU A 254 14.15 4.11 -16.75
N ALA A 255 13.26 4.74 -15.96
CA ALA A 255 11.86 4.40 -15.85
C ALA A 255 11.12 4.44 -17.20
N GLN A 256 11.55 5.28 -18.11
CA GLN A 256 11.00 5.40 -19.47
C GLN A 256 11.79 4.60 -20.51
N HIS A 257 12.77 3.82 -20.08
CA HIS A 257 13.71 3.09 -20.96
C HIS A 257 14.38 3.99 -22.02
N LYS A 258 14.57 5.29 -21.71
CA LYS A 258 15.34 6.24 -22.52
C LYS A 258 16.85 6.02 -22.41
N ILE A 259 17.30 5.49 -21.28
CA ILE A 259 18.61 4.92 -21.09
C ILE A 259 18.47 3.41 -20.84
N LYS A 260 19.53 2.68 -21.11
CA LYS A 260 19.53 1.22 -20.99
C LYS A 260 19.81 0.78 -19.57
N TRP A 261 19.30 -0.37 -19.18
CA TRP A 261 19.65 -1.02 -17.90
C TRP A 261 21.13 -1.43 -17.84
N THR A 262 21.84 -1.39 -18.96
CA THR A 262 23.31 -1.56 -19.04
C THR A 262 24.08 -0.25 -18.81
N ASP A 263 23.40 0.89 -18.53
CA ASP A 263 24.07 2.15 -18.19
C ASP A 263 24.97 1.98 -16.95
N PRO A 264 26.12 2.66 -16.91
CA PRO A 264 27.02 2.62 -15.75
C PRO A 264 26.35 2.94 -14.41
N SER A 265 25.37 3.87 -14.38
CA SER A 265 24.65 4.21 -13.16
C SER A 265 23.86 3.04 -12.57
N VAL A 266 23.29 2.16 -13.40
CA VAL A 266 22.62 0.94 -12.95
C VAL A 266 23.63 -0.04 -12.35
N LYS A 267 24.81 -0.19 -12.99
CA LYS A 267 25.91 -0.98 -12.43
C LYS A 267 26.31 -0.50 -11.04
N ASP A 268 26.44 0.80 -10.87
CA ASP A 268 26.83 1.40 -9.59
C ASP A 268 25.77 1.12 -8.51
N ALA A 269 24.47 1.26 -8.83
CA ALA A 269 23.38 0.97 -7.91
C ALA A 269 23.31 -0.53 -7.52
N LEU A 270 23.42 -1.44 -8.47
CA LEU A 270 23.50 -2.88 -8.19
C LEU A 270 24.73 -3.23 -7.35
N THR A 271 25.88 -2.59 -7.60
CA THR A 271 27.09 -2.78 -6.80
C THR A 271 26.90 -2.29 -5.37
N THR A 272 26.21 -1.19 -5.18
CA THR A 272 25.85 -0.66 -3.86
C THR A 272 24.92 -1.62 -3.13
N LEU A 273 23.87 -2.09 -3.79
CA LEU A 273 22.92 -3.07 -3.25
C LEU A 273 23.61 -4.39 -2.87
N ALA A 274 24.59 -4.83 -3.66
CA ALA A 274 25.38 -6.02 -3.38
C ALA A 274 26.20 -5.92 -2.08
N GLN A 275 26.47 -4.74 -1.55
CA GLN A 275 27.14 -4.56 -0.25
C GLN A 275 26.29 -5.12 0.90
N LEU A 276 24.97 -4.99 0.80
CA LEU A 276 24.03 -5.59 1.76
C LEU A 276 23.71 -7.04 1.39
N TRP A 277 23.24 -7.28 0.18
CA TRP A 277 22.74 -8.59 -0.27
C TRP A 277 23.85 -9.63 -0.39
N GLY A 278 25.08 -9.20 -0.60
CA GLY A 278 26.27 -10.08 -0.60
C GLY A 278 26.64 -10.63 0.78
N ASN A 279 26.11 -10.07 1.86
CA ASN A 279 26.29 -10.60 3.21
C ASN A 279 25.05 -11.39 3.67
N LYS A 280 25.01 -12.68 3.33
CA LYS A 280 23.89 -13.57 3.65
C LYS A 280 23.49 -13.60 5.13
N ASN A 281 24.41 -13.28 6.03
CA ASN A 281 24.17 -13.26 7.46
C ASN A 281 23.40 -12.00 7.91
N PHE A 282 23.30 -10.99 7.07
CA PHE A 282 22.52 -9.79 7.34
C PHE A 282 21.04 -9.94 6.98
N ILE A 283 20.67 -11.03 6.29
CA ILE A 283 19.33 -11.29 5.77
C ILE A 283 18.71 -12.46 6.54
N ALA A 284 17.50 -12.28 7.05
CA ALA A 284 16.77 -13.32 7.78
C ALA A 284 16.52 -14.56 6.91
N GLY A 285 17.07 -15.70 7.36
CA GLY A 285 17.06 -16.94 6.57
C GLY A 285 18.00 -16.96 5.37
N GLY A 286 18.83 -15.94 5.20
CA GLY A 286 19.68 -15.75 4.02
C GLY A 286 18.87 -15.46 2.75
N PRO A 287 19.51 -15.42 1.56
CA PRO A 287 18.82 -15.18 0.30
C PRO A 287 17.69 -16.17 0.02
N ASP A 288 17.89 -17.46 0.29
CA ASP A 288 16.86 -18.48 0.05
C ASP A 288 15.64 -18.30 0.97
N GLY A 289 15.87 -17.95 2.25
CA GLY A 289 14.78 -17.65 3.19
C GLY A 289 14.02 -16.37 2.79
N ALA A 290 14.72 -15.32 2.38
CA ALA A 290 14.11 -14.09 1.89
C ALA A 290 13.20 -14.35 0.68
N LEU A 291 13.63 -15.18 -0.27
CA LEU A 291 12.85 -15.54 -1.46
C LEU A 291 11.65 -16.45 -1.20
N GLN A 292 11.48 -16.93 0.03
CA GLN A 292 10.30 -17.67 0.48
C GLN A 292 9.46 -16.87 1.48
N THR A 293 9.91 -15.66 1.83
CA THR A 293 9.24 -14.77 2.76
C THR A 293 8.40 -13.77 1.98
N GLU A 294 7.09 -13.78 2.19
CA GLU A 294 6.18 -12.76 1.68
C GLU A 294 6.31 -11.46 2.49
N PHE A 295 5.90 -10.33 1.91
CA PHE A 295 5.99 -9.02 2.54
C PHE A 295 5.37 -8.98 3.96
N PRO A 296 4.14 -9.43 4.22
CA PRO A 296 3.57 -9.40 5.58
C PRO A 296 4.37 -10.23 6.58
N ALA A 297 4.94 -11.35 6.12
CA ALA A 297 5.78 -12.21 6.94
C ALA A 297 7.11 -11.54 7.30
N SER A 298 7.70 -10.72 6.40
CA SER A 298 8.91 -9.95 6.68
C SER A 298 8.71 -8.94 7.81
N VAL A 299 7.55 -8.29 7.85
CA VAL A 299 7.16 -7.38 8.93
C VAL A 299 6.99 -8.15 10.24
N THR A 300 6.29 -9.28 10.21
CA THR A 300 6.08 -10.13 11.39
C THR A 300 7.40 -10.64 11.95
N GLN A 301 8.37 -11.00 11.12
CA GLN A 301 9.72 -11.43 11.53
C GLN A 301 10.46 -10.35 12.33
N THR A 302 10.17 -9.08 12.06
CA THR A 302 10.80 -7.93 12.72
C THR A 302 10.10 -7.54 14.03
N PHE A 303 8.77 -7.68 14.10
CA PHE A 303 7.98 -7.13 15.21
C PHE A 303 7.32 -8.18 16.12
N THR A 304 7.64 -9.45 15.94
CA THR A 304 7.25 -10.54 16.87
C THR A 304 8.47 -11.19 17.50
N GLY A 305 8.26 -11.93 18.61
CA GLY A 305 9.35 -12.61 19.31
C GLY A 305 9.97 -11.80 20.46
N GLY A 306 9.40 -10.64 20.80
CA GLY A 306 9.85 -9.81 21.92
C GLY A 306 11.28 -9.29 21.73
N ASP A 307 12.20 -9.64 22.64
CA ASP A 307 13.59 -9.19 22.61
C ASP A 307 14.47 -9.96 21.61
N GLN A 308 13.96 -11.04 21.03
CA GLN A 308 14.66 -11.91 20.08
C GLN A 308 13.83 -12.13 18.81
N PRO A 309 13.54 -11.07 18.05
CA PRO A 309 12.87 -11.20 16.76
C PRO A 309 13.81 -11.89 15.76
N LYS A 310 13.25 -12.36 14.64
CA LYS A 310 14.05 -12.94 13.55
C LYS A 310 14.89 -11.91 12.81
N ALA A 311 14.48 -10.61 12.85
CA ALA A 311 15.24 -9.52 12.26
C ALA A 311 15.08 -8.22 13.06
N GLY A 312 16.05 -7.33 12.97
CA GLY A 312 16.02 -6.01 13.62
C GLY A 312 15.30 -4.93 12.80
N MET A 313 15.30 -5.07 11.48
CA MET A 313 14.76 -4.08 10.54
C MET A 313 13.98 -4.75 9.40
N VAL A 314 13.05 -4.01 8.83
CA VAL A 314 12.40 -4.27 7.53
C VAL A 314 12.32 -2.96 6.74
N PHE A 315 12.73 -2.99 5.48
CA PHE A 315 12.59 -1.84 4.60
C PHE A 315 11.36 -2.03 3.73
N GLU A 316 10.49 -1.05 3.76
CA GLU A 316 9.34 -0.85 2.88
C GLU A 316 8.64 0.49 3.20
N GLY A 317 7.42 0.68 2.64
CA GLY A 317 6.67 1.91 2.76
C GLY A 317 5.95 2.12 4.11
N ASP A 318 5.18 3.19 4.15
CA ASP A 318 4.32 3.56 5.29
C ASP A 318 3.26 2.50 5.61
N PHE A 319 2.86 1.72 4.60
CA PHE A 319 1.86 0.65 4.71
C PHE A 319 2.33 -0.53 5.61
N VAL A 320 3.63 -0.66 5.91
CA VAL A 320 4.14 -1.57 6.96
C VAL A 320 3.39 -1.38 8.28
N GLY A 321 2.95 -0.15 8.56
CA GLY A 321 2.15 0.17 9.74
C GLY A 321 0.87 -0.65 9.88
N VAL A 322 0.26 -1.11 8.78
CA VAL A 322 -0.93 -1.99 8.79
C VAL A 322 -0.57 -3.35 9.35
N ASN A 323 0.53 -3.93 8.87
CA ASN A 323 0.99 -5.25 9.32
C ASN A 323 1.54 -5.21 10.77
N ILE A 324 2.15 -4.09 11.19
CA ILE A 324 2.54 -3.88 12.59
C ILE A 324 1.32 -3.90 13.49
N ALA A 325 0.20 -3.31 13.08
CA ALA A 325 -1.05 -3.31 13.85
C ALA A 325 -1.62 -4.73 14.07
N GLU A 326 -1.28 -5.70 13.25
CA GLU A 326 -1.62 -7.13 13.43
C GLU A 326 -0.73 -7.83 14.46
N THR A 327 0.36 -7.18 14.88
CA THR A 327 1.27 -7.63 15.95
C THR A 327 0.91 -6.98 17.28
N LYS A 328 1.70 -7.25 18.31
CA LYS A 328 1.58 -6.56 19.61
C LYS A 328 2.41 -5.28 19.70
N ALA A 329 3.24 -4.99 18.68
CA ALA A 329 4.13 -3.85 18.66
C ALA A 329 3.35 -2.54 18.45
N LYS A 330 3.74 -1.51 19.19
CA LYS A 330 3.14 -0.18 19.11
C LYS A 330 4.04 0.74 18.27
N ILE A 331 3.45 1.34 17.24
CA ILE A 331 4.13 2.34 16.40
C ILE A 331 4.50 3.55 17.25
N GLY A 332 5.74 3.99 17.12
CA GLY A 332 6.32 5.10 17.88
C GLY A 332 7.02 4.68 19.19
N THR A 333 6.74 3.49 19.71
CA THR A 333 7.36 2.94 20.92
C THR A 333 8.21 1.71 20.58
N ASP A 334 7.56 0.64 20.14
CA ASP A 334 8.23 -0.65 19.86
C ASP A 334 8.69 -0.72 18.40
N ALA A 335 7.89 -0.18 17.48
CA ALA A 335 8.20 -0.03 16.08
C ALA A 335 8.46 1.45 15.77
N LYS A 336 9.66 1.75 15.34
CA LYS A 336 10.10 3.07 14.93
C LYS A 336 10.55 3.05 13.47
N VAL A 337 10.79 4.22 12.89
CA VAL A 337 11.08 4.38 11.49
C VAL A 337 12.09 5.50 11.26
N PHE A 338 12.96 5.31 10.27
CA PHE A 338 13.82 6.36 9.73
C PHE A 338 13.74 6.35 8.20
N PRO A 339 14.01 7.48 7.52
CA PRO A 339 14.07 7.56 6.06
C PRO A 339 15.11 6.60 5.49
N PHE A 340 14.90 6.09 4.28
CA PHE A 340 15.94 5.31 3.58
C PHE A 340 17.23 6.12 3.52
N PRO A 341 18.38 5.54 3.92
CA PRO A 341 19.62 6.27 4.05
C PRO A 341 20.13 6.83 2.72
N ALA A 342 20.69 8.02 2.73
CA ALA A 342 21.29 8.61 1.54
C ALA A 342 22.47 7.76 1.03
N VAL A 343 22.44 7.43 -0.26
CA VAL A 343 23.57 6.80 -0.98
C VAL A 343 24.39 7.88 -1.69
N GLY A 344 23.71 8.87 -2.25
CA GLY A 344 24.28 10.10 -2.77
C GLY A 344 24.15 11.25 -1.77
N ASP A 345 23.86 12.44 -2.27
CA ASP A 345 23.86 13.68 -1.48
C ASP A 345 22.67 13.79 -0.53
N LYS A 346 21.51 13.17 -0.87
CA LYS A 346 20.31 13.25 -0.06
C LYS A 346 19.53 11.92 -0.04
N PRO A 347 18.72 11.69 1.02
CA PRO A 347 17.80 10.55 1.06
C PRO A 347 16.83 10.56 -0.14
N PRO A 348 16.48 9.40 -0.69
CA PRO A 348 15.48 9.30 -1.75
C PRO A 348 14.06 9.46 -1.19
N VAL A 349 13.11 9.80 -2.06
CA VAL A 349 11.68 9.65 -1.81
C VAL A 349 11.06 8.97 -3.03
N VAL A 350 10.93 7.65 -2.96
CA VAL A 350 10.16 6.85 -3.89
C VAL A 350 8.73 6.74 -3.39
N SER A 351 7.76 7.03 -4.23
CA SER A 351 6.33 7.00 -3.91
C SER A 351 5.63 5.96 -4.76
N GLY A 352 4.68 5.26 -4.18
CA GLY A 352 3.72 4.41 -4.87
C GLY A 352 2.30 4.90 -4.66
N GLY A 353 1.33 4.14 -5.15
CA GLY A 353 -0.06 4.47 -4.90
C GLY A 353 -1.04 3.59 -5.64
N ASP A 354 -2.27 3.55 -5.12
CA ASP A 354 -3.35 2.76 -5.71
C ASP A 354 -4.40 3.69 -6.32
N ALA A 355 -4.73 3.42 -7.58
CA ALA A 355 -5.62 4.25 -8.39
C ALA A 355 -6.97 3.56 -8.63
N ALA A 356 -8.06 4.26 -8.33
CA ALA A 356 -9.41 3.84 -8.65
C ALA A 356 -9.68 4.02 -10.16
N VAL A 357 -10.05 2.93 -10.83
CA VAL A 357 -10.36 2.85 -12.26
C VAL A 357 -11.77 2.33 -12.45
N ILE A 358 -12.56 3.00 -13.28
CA ILE A 358 -13.92 2.59 -13.64
C ILE A 358 -13.85 1.54 -14.75
N LEU A 359 -14.48 0.39 -14.56
CA LEU A 359 -14.56 -0.68 -15.56
C LEU A 359 -15.95 -0.77 -16.20
N LYS A 360 -17.01 -0.46 -15.44
CA LYS A 360 -18.37 -0.27 -15.98
C LYS A 360 -18.78 1.18 -15.80
N ASP A 361 -19.06 1.87 -16.92
CA ASP A 361 -19.53 3.25 -16.88
C ASP A 361 -20.99 3.31 -16.42
N SER A 362 -21.16 3.67 -15.14
CA SER A 362 -22.46 3.84 -14.53
C SER A 362 -22.47 5.05 -13.61
N LYS A 363 -23.65 5.63 -13.34
CA LYS A 363 -23.81 6.74 -12.39
C LYS A 363 -23.21 6.39 -11.03
N ALA A 364 -23.37 5.15 -10.57
CA ALA A 364 -22.89 4.69 -9.28
C ALA A 364 -21.36 4.52 -9.24
N ALA A 365 -20.73 3.98 -10.30
CA ALA A 365 -19.29 3.86 -10.40
C ALA A 365 -18.62 5.25 -10.46
N GLN A 366 -19.19 6.18 -11.24
CA GLN A 366 -18.72 7.57 -11.30
C GLN A 366 -18.85 8.27 -9.94
N ALA A 367 -19.98 8.08 -9.23
CA ALA A 367 -20.19 8.63 -7.90
C ALA A 367 -19.21 8.06 -6.87
N LEU A 368 -18.92 6.75 -6.93
CA LEU A 368 -17.93 6.14 -6.03
C LEU A 368 -16.53 6.70 -6.28
N VAL A 369 -16.09 6.82 -7.53
CA VAL A 369 -14.79 7.40 -7.85
C VAL A 369 -14.72 8.88 -7.47
N THR A 370 -15.81 9.63 -7.61
CA THR A 370 -15.92 11.01 -7.11
C THR A 370 -15.77 11.07 -5.58
N PHE A 371 -16.41 10.15 -4.87
CA PHE A 371 -16.27 10.04 -3.40
C PHE A 371 -14.84 9.71 -3.01
N LEU A 372 -14.21 8.72 -3.66
CA LEU A 372 -12.81 8.34 -3.39
C LEU A 372 -11.83 9.49 -3.68
N ALA A 373 -12.12 10.37 -4.65
CA ALA A 373 -11.34 11.56 -4.96
C ALA A 373 -11.50 12.68 -3.91
N SER A 374 -12.47 12.57 -2.99
CA SER A 374 -12.79 13.62 -2.02
C SER A 374 -11.94 13.54 -0.77
N PRO A 375 -11.75 14.67 -0.05
CA PRO A 375 -11.14 14.67 1.28
C PRO A 375 -11.92 13.83 2.30
N ASP A 376 -13.25 13.69 2.13
CA ASP A 376 -14.10 12.92 3.03
C ASP A 376 -13.69 11.45 3.11
N ALA A 377 -13.56 10.79 1.94
CA ALA A 377 -13.14 9.39 1.86
C ALA A 377 -11.73 9.19 2.43
N ALA A 378 -10.81 10.07 2.04
CA ALA A 378 -9.42 10.00 2.48
C ALA A 378 -9.28 10.21 4.00
N ALA A 379 -10.03 11.15 4.60
CA ALA A 379 -10.01 11.39 6.03
C ALA A 379 -10.54 10.21 6.86
N ILE A 380 -11.49 9.43 6.33
CA ILE A 380 -11.98 8.22 7.00
C ILE A 380 -10.84 7.21 7.12
N GLN A 381 -10.15 6.93 6.03
CA GLN A 381 -9.08 5.94 6.03
C GLN A 381 -7.82 6.43 6.76
N ALA A 382 -7.47 7.71 6.64
CA ALA A 382 -6.35 8.30 7.37
C ALA A 382 -6.48 8.08 8.89
N LYS A 383 -7.68 8.26 9.45
CA LYS A 383 -7.96 8.02 10.89
C LYS A 383 -7.73 6.56 11.32
N LEU A 384 -7.81 5.62 10.41
CA LEU A 384 -7.62 4.20 10.68
C LEU A 384 -6.14 3.78 10.64
N GLY A 385 -5.28 4.62 10.07
CA GLY A 385 -3.84 4.39 9.96
C GLY A 385 -3.43 3.48 8.80
N GLY A 386 -2.12 3.39 8.57
CA GLY A 386 -1.54 2.60 7.48
C GLY A 386 -1.95 3.08 6.07
N TYR A 387 -2.16 4.37 5.93
CA TYR A 387 -2.65 5.01 4.72
C TYR A 387 -2.08 6.42 4.60
N LEU A 388 -1.62 6.78 3.43
CA LEU A 388 -1.31 8.15 3.05
C LEU A 388 -2.22 8.57 1.90
N SER A 389 -2.60 9.83 1.89
CA SER A 389 -3.46 10.38 0.85
C SER A 389 -2.69 11.35 -0.04
N PRO A 390 -2.82 11.25 -1.37
CA PRO A 390 -2.35 12.29 -2.28
C PRO A 390 -3.26 13.54 -2.30
N ASN A 391 -4.38 13.49 -1.58
CA ASN A 391 -5.37 14.54 -1.50
C ASN A 391 -4.96 15.61 -0.48
N LYS A 392 -4.62 16.81 -0.94
CA LYS A 392 -4.18 17.96 -0.11
C LYS A 392 -5.28 18.51 0.81
N GLY A 393 -6.52 18.14 0.59
CA GLY A 393 -7.65 18.54 1.43
C GLY A 393 -7.80 17.72 2.72
N VAL A 394 -6.97 16.70 2.92
CA VAL A 394 -6.96 15.93 4.17
C VAL A 394 -6.21 16.69 5.23
N ASP A 395 -6.88 16.97 6.37
CA ASP A 395 -6.22 17.57 7.53
C ASP A 395 -5.18 16.59 8.10
N PRO A 396 -3.91 16.99 8.25
CA PRO A 396 -2.88 16.14 8.85
C PRO A 396 -3.23 15.63 10.25
N SER A 397 -4.08 16.34 11.00
CA SER A 397 -4.57 15.89 12.31
C SER A 397 -5.46 14.62 12.24
N ALA A 398 -5.96 14.27 11.06
CA ALA A 398 -6.70 13.03 10.84
C ALA A 398 -5.84 11.77 11.03
N TYR A 399 -4.52 11.85 10.85
CA TYR A 399 -3.64 10.70 11.06
C TYR A 399 -3.48 10.37 12.55
N PRO A 400 -3.57 9.08 12.95
CA PRO A 400 -3.77 8.68 14.34
C PRO A 400 -2.55 8.91 15.26
N ASN A 401 -1.36 9.02 14.70
CA ASN A 401 -0.14 9.23 15.48
C ASN A 401 0.86 10.15 14.77
N THR A 402 1.82 10.65 15.54
CA THR A 402 2.86 11.59 15.06
C THR A 402 3.74 11.01 13.97
N VAL A 403 3.97 9.70 13.97
CA VAL A 403 4.80 9.02 12.97
C VAL A 403 4.13 9.08 11.61
N GLN A 404 2.87 8.65 11.52
CA GLN A 404 2.12 8.68 10.26
C GLN A 404 1.87 10.10 9.76
N ARG A 405 1.64 11.05 10.67
CA ARG A 405 1.52 12.46 10.31
C ARG A 405 2.79 12.99 9.66
N LYS A 406 3.95 12.72 10.24
CA LYS A 406 5.25 13.11 9.66
C LYS A 406 5.51 12.46 8.29
N MET A 407 5.07 11.21 8.09
CA MET A 407 5.18 10.54 6.78
C MET A 407 4.32 11.25 5.72
N ALA A 408 3.08 11.61 6.07
CA ALA A 408 2.19 12.36 5.18
C ALA A 408 2.74 13.75 4.87
N GLU A 409 3.25 14.45 5.87
CA GLU A 409 3.91 15.75 5.72
C GLU A 409 5.15 15.64 4.84
N ALA A 410 5.98 14.62 5.03
CA ALA A 410 7.18 14.38 4.22
C ALA A 410 6.84 14.12 2.74
N LEU A 411 5.82 13.30 2.47
CA LEU A 411 5.34 13.05 1.10
C LEU A 411 4.83 14.34 0.44
N THR A 412 4.09 15.16 1.19
CA THR A 412 3.59 16.45 0.70
C THR A 412 4.72 17.45 0.48
N ALA A 413 5.70 17.49 1.38
CA ALA A 413 6.83 18.41 1.32
C ALA A 413 7.87 18.04 0.24
N ALA A 414 7.90 16.77 -0.19
CA ALA A 414 8.80 16.33 -1.26
C ALA A 414 8.53 17.05 -2.60
N GLY A 415 7.30 17.57 -2.79
CA GLY A 415 6.95 18.38 -3.96
C GLY A 415 7.30 17.65 -5.26
N ASP A 416 8.20 18.25 -6.07
CA ASP A 416 8.67 17.67 -7.33
C ASP A 416 9.93 16.78 -7.18
N ASP A 417 10.47 16.65 -5.96
CA ASP A 417 11.67 15.85 -5.68
C ASP A 417 11.34 14.35 -5.49
N PHE A 418 10.08 13.98 -5.21
CA PHE A 418 9.72 12.56 -5.19
C PHE A 418 9.70 11.96 -6.59
N ARG A 419 9.91 10.65 -6.68
CA ARG A 419 9.65 9.89 -7.91
C ARG A 419 8.67 8.77 -7.62
N PHE A 420 7.77 8.55 -8.60
CA PHE A 420 6.90 7.39 -8.52
C PHE A 420 7.73 6.13 -8.80
N ASP A 421 7.38 5.05 -8.13
CA ASP A 421 7.97 3.72 -8.27
C ASP A 421 8.17 3.37 -9.75
N MET A 422 9.39 3.01 -10.10
CA MET A 422 9.79 2.76 -11.49
C MET A 422 9.15 1.49 -12.03
N SER A 423 9.13 0.44 -11.22
CA SER A 423 8.55 -0.85 -11.59
C SER A 423 7.03 -0.73 -11.81
N ASP A 424 6.35 0.08 -11.01
CA ASP A 424 4.91 0.37 -11.13
C ASP A 424 4.58 1.20 -12.38
N GLN A 425 5.52 2.00 -12.88
CA GLN A 425 5.38 2.78 -14.12
C GLN A 425 5.67 1.93 -15.37
N ALA A 426 6.47 0.90 -15.24
CA ALA A 426 6.91 0.04 -16.34
C ALA A 426 5.76 -0.76 -16.97
N PRO A 427 5.92 -1.21 -18.22
CA PRO A 427 5.01 -2.20 -18.79
C PRO A 427 4.90 -3.43 -17.87
N GLN A 428 3.67 -3.94 -17.68
CA GLN A 428 3.39 -5.06 -16.77
C GLN A 428 4.28 -6.30 -17.02
N ALA A 429 4.68 -6.53 -18.27
CA ALA A 429 5.57 -7.63 -18.62
C ALA A 429 6.97 -7.51 -18.01
N PHE A 430 7.43 -6.28 -17.67
CA PHE A 430 8.71 -6.00 -17.04
C PHE A 430 8.57 -5.73 -15.55
N GLY A 431 7.78 -4.74 -15.16
CA GLY A 431 7.73 -4.22 -13.79
C GLY A 431 6.63 -4.80 -12.88
N GLY A 432 5.74 -5.70 -13.39
CA GLY A 432 4.58 -6.11 -12.60
C GLY A 432 4.13 -7.56 -12.80
N THR A 433 5.02 -8.47 -13.22
CA THR A 433 4.64 -9.88 -13.46
C THR A 433 5.50 -10.83 -12.65
N PRO A 434 4.92 -11.59 -11.69
CA PRO A 434 5.65 -12.58 -10.92
C PRO A 434 6.43 -13.56 -11.80
N GLY A 435 7.69 -13.81 -11.44
CA GLY A 435 8.57 -14.73 -12.14
C GLY A 435 9.08 -14.25 -13.50
N LYS A 436 8.92 -12.96 -13.83
CA LYS A 436 9.39 -12.33 -15.07
C LYS A 436 9.96 -10.95 -14.82
N GLY A 437 10.70 -10.43 -15.80
CA GLY A 437 11.20 -9.07 -15.84
C GLY A 437 11.98 -8.70 -14.59
N GLU A 438 11.86 -7.45 -14.17
CA GLU A 438 12.62 -6.87 -13.08
C GLU A 438 12.47 -7.64 -11.76
N TRP A 439 11.25 -8.09 -11.41
CA TRP A 439 11.02 -8.87 -10.20
C TRP A 439 11.84 -10.15 -10.17
N LYS A 440 11.83 -10.89 -11.28
CA LYS A 440 12.60 -12.14 -11.40
C LYS A 440 14.10 -11.89 -11.43
N ASP A 441 14.51 -10.88 -12.16
CA ASP A 441 15.92 -10.56 -12.34
C ASP A 441 16.57 -10.11 -11.02
N LEU A 442 15.84 -9.34 -10.20
CA LEU A 442 16.30 -8.97 -8.86
C LEU A 442 16.22 -10.13 -7.86
N GLN A 443 15.24 -11.04 -7.98
CA GLN A 443 15.25 -12.29 -7.21
C GLN A 443 16.49 -13.15 -7.54
N ASP A 444 16.88 -13.23 -8.80
CA ASP A 444 18.10 -13.92 -9.21
C ASP A 444 19.37 -13.19 -8.77
N PHE A 445 19.34 -11.85 -8.76
CA PHE A 445 20.42 -11.04 -8.22
C PHE A 445 20.58 -11.23 -6.71
N LEU A 446 19.50 -11.30 -5.94
CA LEU A 446 19.56 -11.59 -4.50
C LEU A 446 20.26 -12.94 -4.23
N LYS A 447 20.05 -13.95 -5.08
CA LYS A 447 20.75 -15.24 -4.98
C LYS A 447 22.24 -15.13 -5.29
N ASN A 448 22.61 -14.27 -6.22
CA ASN A 448 24.00 -14.09 -6.65
C ASN A 448 24.38 -12.63 -6.87
N PRO A 449 24.53 -11.84 -5.79
CA PRO A 449 24.81 -10.40 -5.87
C PRO A 449 26.16 -10.04 -6.50
N LYS A 450 27.01 -11.04 -6.75
CA LYS A 450 28.29 -10.85 -7.46
C LYS A 450 28.12 -10.73 -8.97
N ASN A 451 26.97 -11.17 -9.51
CA ASN A 451 26.73 -11.21 -10.97
C ASN A 451 26.11 -9.89 -11.48
N VAL A 452 26.69 -8.74 -11.13
CA VAL A 452 26.18 -7.42 -11.53
C VAL A 452 26.02 -7.29 -13.04
N ALA A 453 27.05 -7.64 -13.82
CA ALA A 453 27.01 -7.52 -15.28
C ALA A 453 25.97 -8.43 -15.93
N GLY A 454 25.82 -9.67 -15.43
CA GLY A 454 24.81 -10.59 -15.93
C GLY A 454 23.39 -10.11 -15.58
N THR A 455 23.19 -9.54 -14.40
CA THR A 455 21.91 -8.95 -13.98
C THR A 455 21.56 -7.76 -14.87
N GLN A 456 22.50 -6.84 -15.13
CA GLN A 456 22.27 -5.70 -16.05
C GLN A 456 21.85 -6.18 -17.46
N ALA A 457 22.56 -7.18 -17.99
CA ALA A 457 22.25 -7.71 -19.32
C ALA A 457 20.85 -8.34 -19.37
N LYS A 458 20.43 -9.01 -18.30
CA LYS A 458 19.11 -9.63 -18.21
C LYS A 458 18.01 -8.59 -18.07
N LEU A 459 18.17 -7.62 -17.16
CA LEU A 459 17.26 -6.48 -17.01
C LEU A 459 17.07 -5.73 -18.34
N GLU A 460 18.16 -5.44 -19.07
CA GLU A 460 18.07 -4.78 -20.38
C GLU A 460 17.33 -5.63 -21.40
N SER A 461 17.60 -6.93 -21.44
CA SER A 461 16.92 -7.84 -22.38
C SER A 461 15.40 -7.84 -22.15
N ASP A 462 14.98 -7.93 -20.89
CA ASP A 462 13.58 -8.02 -20.54
C ASP A 462 12.87 -6.66 -20.69
N ALA A 463 13.53 -5.55 -20.29
CA ALA A 463 13.02 -4.20 -20.50
C ALA A 463 12.87 -3.91 -22.00
N ALA A 464 13.90 -4.16 -22.80
CA ALA A 464 13.85 -3.92 -24.26
C ALA A 464 12.75 -4.73 -24.96
N ALA A 465 12.41 -5.92 -24.45
CA ALA A 465 11.29 -6.70 -24.97
C ALA A 465 9.93 -6.09 -24.58
N ALA A 466 9.79 -5.63 -23.32
CA ALA A 466 8.52 -5.13 -22.79
C ALA A 466 8.17 -3.72 -23.30
N TYR A 467 9.15 -2.84 -23.46
CA TYR A 467 8.93 -1.46 -23.93
C TYR A 467 8.73 -1.32 -25.44
N LYS A 468 8.94 -2.41 -26.22
CA LYS A 468 8.64 -2.44 -27.67
C LYS A 468 7.19 -2.77 -27.99
N GLY A 469 6.44 -3.30 -27.03
CA GLY A 469 5.01 -3.63 -27.15
C GLY A 469 4.18 -2.44 -26.82
#